data_f7a6c3021c8264ac2899e4c1f6d74bd5
#
_entry.id   f7a6c3021c8264ac2899e4c1f6d74bd5
#
_cell.length_a   1.000
_cell.length_b   1.000
_cell.length_c   1.000
_cell.angle_alpha   90.00
_cell.angle_beta   90.00
_cell.angle_gamma   90.00
#
_symmetry.space_group_name_H-M   'P 1'
#
loop_
_entity.id
_entity.type
_entity.pdbx_description
1 polymer ?
#
loop_
_entity_poly.entity_id
_entity_poly.type
_entity_poly.pdbx_seq_one_letter_code
_entity_poly.pdbx_strand_id
1 'polypeptide(L)'
;GTLIRSDVHRWRQMLAAPVYHDFVQRICLLGGESTGKSTLSAALAEALGTAYVAEYGRERWEEQGGELVYDDMLAIAQTQVQREESTPAVRWLVCDTSPLTTLFYTLTMFGKAPAALYALAQRHYQLVVLCEDDFPFVQDGTRQDETFRQRQQAWYLEQLTERGVPFIRVSGSVAERIAQVRAVLGC
;
A
#
# COMPACT_ATOMS: atom_id res chain seq x y z
N GLY A 1 -9.23 9.11 -31.30
CA GLY A 1 -10.18 9.25 -30.24
C GLY A 1 -10.99 8.03 -29.83
N THR A 2 -11.77 7.42 -30.69
CA THR A 2 -12.75 6.37 -30.31
C THR A 2 -12.09 5.08 -29.79
N LEU A 3 -11.01 4.62 -30.42
CA LEU A 3 -10.29 3.40 -30.01
C LEU A 3 -9.70 3.51 -28.60
N ILE A 4 -9.11 4.65 -28.25
CA ILE A 4 -8.54 4.89 -26.91
C ILE A 4 -9.66 4.92 -25.86
N ARG A 5 -10.81 5.49 -26.17
CA ARG A 5 -11.95 5.55 -25.25
C ARG A 5 -12.58 4.18 -24.98
N SER A 6 -12.47 3.22 -25.92
CA SER A 6 -13.00 1.88 -25.73
C SER A 6 -12.15 1.03 -24.78
N ASP A 7 -10.83 1.18 -24.84
CA ASP A 7 -9.89 0.49 -23.93
C ASP A 7 -8.56 1.26 -23.89
N VAL A 8 -8.41 2.14 -22.91
CA VAL A 8 -7.21 2.97 -22.71
C VAL A 8 -5.96 2.13 -22.45
N HIS A 9 -6.11 1.00 -21.79
CA HIS A 9 -4.98 0.14 -21.42
C HIS A 9 -4.43 -0.65 -22.60
N ARG A 10 -5.32 -1.09 -23.49
CA ARG A 10 -4.93 -1.76 -24.73
C ARG A 10 -4.17 -0.81 -25.68
N TRP A 11 -4.60 0.46 -25.73
CA TRP A 11 -4.03 1.46 -26.65
C TRP A 11 -3.07 2.44 -25.96
N ARG A 12 -2.49 2.05 -24.80
CA ARG A 12 -1.65 2.91 -23.97
C ARG A 12 -0.44 3.50 -24.73
N GLN A 13 0.15 2.76 -25.68
CA GLN A 13 1.26 3.23 -26.50
C GLN A 13 0.93 4.44 -27.38
N MET A 14 -0.35 4.75 -27.57
CA MET A 14 -0.83 5.93 -28.31
C MET A 14 -0.98 7.17 -27.42
N LEU A 15 -0.72 7.05 -26.14
CA LEU A 15 -0.77 8.14 -25.17
C LEU A 15 0.64 8.51 -24.70
N ALA A 16 0.86 9.80 -24.43
CA ALA A 16 2.06 10.21 -23.72
C ALA A 16 2.07 9.60 -22.31
N ALA A 17 3.24 9.22 -21.79
CA ALA A 17 3.37 8.55 -20.51
C ALA A 17 2.66 9.28 -19.34
N PRO A 18 2.78 10.62 -19.18
CA PRO A 18 2.06 11.33 -18.12
C PRO A 18 0.53 11.20 -18.25
N VAL A 19 0.02 11.26 -19.48
CA VAL A 19 -1.42 11.13 -19.74
C VAL A 19 -1.91 9.71 -19.43
N TYR A 20 -1.14 8.68 -19.77
CA TYR A 20 -1.52 7.30 -19.45
C TYR A 20 -1.48 7.04 -17.94
N HIS A 21 -0.54 7.67 -17.22
CA HIS A 21 -0.43 7.51 -15.78
C HIS A 21 -1.72 7.87 -15.02
N ASP A 22 -2.50 8.84 -15.52
CA ASP A 22 -3.79 9.23 -14.93
C ASP A 22 -4.85 8.11 -14.99
N PHE A 23 -4.65 7.12 -15.86
CA PHE A 23 -5.54 5.94 -15.98
C PHE A 23 -5.06 4.74 -15.19
N VAL A 24 -3.88 4.80 -14.58
CA VAL A 24 -3.37 3.73 -13.73
C VAL A 24 -4.11 3.73 -12.41
N GLN A 25 -4.69 2.58 -12.06
CA GLN A 25 -5.43 2.38 -10.83
C GLN A 25 -4.51 1.81 -9.76
N ARG A 26 -4.56 2.34 -8.54
CA ARG A 26 -3.69 1.93 -7.44
C ARG A 26 -4.38 0.95 -6.52
N ILE A 27 -3.68 -0.15 -6.22
CA ILE A 27 -4.09 -1.18 -5.26
C ILE A 27 -3.18 -1.04 -4.05
N CYS A 28 -3.72 -0.70 -2.89
CA CYS A 28 -2.97 -0.55 -1.66
C CYS A 28 -3.10 -1.81 -0.79
N LEU A 29 -1.99 -2.37 -0.34
CA LEU A 29 -1.97 -3.46 0.63
C LEU A 29 -1.71 -2.91 2.03
N LEU A 30 -2.62 -3.17 2.95
CA LEU A 30 -2.51 -2.84 4.37
C LEU A 30 -2.53 -4.11 5.22
N GLY A 31 -2.19 -3.99 6.47
CA GLY A 31 -2.19 -5.06 7.47
C GLY A 31 -1.08 -4.86 8.49
N GLY A 32 -1.18 -5.51 9.63
CA GLY A 32 -0.19 -5.46 10.68
C GLY A 32 1.18 -5.98 10.24
N GLU A 33 2.17 -5.84 11.11
CA GLU A 33 3.49 -6.42 10.87
C GLU A 33 3.40 -7.94 10.68
N SER A 34 4.27 -8.51 9.86
CA SER A 34 4.30 -9.97 9.61
C SER A 34 3.03 -10.59 9.02
N THR A 35 2.20 -9.80 8.31
CA THR A 35 1.01 -10.33 7.60
C THR A 35 1.29 -10.70 6.15
N GLY A 36 2.55 -10.66 5.71
CA GLY A 36 2.96 -11.07 4.36
C GLY A 36 2.70 -10.03 3.26
N LYS A 37 2.43 -8.77 3.61
CA LYS A 37 2.14 -7.69 2.63
C LYS A 37 3.18 -7.57 1.53
N SER A 38 4.46 -7.43 1.89
CA SER A 38 5.54 -7.20 0.92
C SER A 38 5.71 -8.37 -0.04
N THR A 39 5.60 -9.61 0.47
CA THR A 39 5.61 -10.80 -0.37
C THR A 39 4.40 -10.82 -1.31
N LEU A 40 3.21 -10.51 -0.79
CA LEU A 40 2.00 -10.45 -1.60
C LEU A 40 2.07 -9.31 -2.64
N SER A 41 2.62 -8.15 -2.29
CA SER A 41 2.76 -7.00 -3.21
C SER A 41 3.58 -7.35 -4.45
N ALA A 42 4.74 -7.98 -4.25
CA ALA A 42 5.60 -8.41 -5.34
C ALA A 42 4.93 -9.50 -6.21
N ALA A 43 4.37 -10.53 -5.57
CA ALA A 43 3.71 -11.64 -6.27
C ALA A 43 2.43 -11.20 -7.00
N LEU A 44 1.65 -10.29 -6.42
CA LEU A 44 0.46 -9.74 -7.06
C LEU A 44 0.81 -8.89 -8.28
N ALA A 45 1.85 -8.06 -8.19
CA ALA A 45 2.31 -7.26 -9.31
C ALA A 45 2.80 -8.15 -10.47
N GLU A 46 3.54 -9.21 -10.19
CA GLU A 46 3.94 -10.22 -11.18
C GLU A 46 2.70 -10.88 -11.83
N ALA A 47 1.75 -11.35 -11.02
CA ALA A 47 0.52 -11.98 -11.50
C ALA A 47 -0.37 -11.05 -12.35
N LEU A 48 -0.30 -9.75 -12.12
CA LEU A 48 -1.02 -8.72 -12.89
C LEU A 48 -0.20 -8.16 -14.07
N GLY A 49 1.06 -8.57 -14.22
CA GLY A 49 1.97 -8.07 -15.27
C GLY A 49 2.25 -6.57 -15.14
N THR A 50 2.44 -6.08 -13.92
CA THR A 50 2.65 -4.66 -13.62
C THR A 50 3.77 -4.45 -12.58
N ALA A 51 3.98 -3.20 -12.18
CA ALA A 51 4.94 -2.82 -11.16
C ALA A 51 4.32 -2.78 -9.75
N TYR A 52 5.18 -2.80 -8.73
CA TYR A 52 4.80 -2.44 -7.36
C TYR A 52 5.75 -1.40 -6.78
N VAL A 53 5.26 -0.69 -5.79
CA VAL A 53 6.04 0.27 -4.99
C VAL A 53 6.23 -0.33 -3.61
N ALA A 54 7.48 -0.55 -3.23
CA ALA A 54 7.85 -1.07 -1.92
C ALA A 54 7.64 -0.02 -0.81
N GLU A 55 7.53 -0.47 0.44
CA GLU A 55 7.42 0.37 1.61
C GLU A 55 8.70 1.19 1.85
N TYR A 56 8.63 2.51 1.65
CA TYR A 56 9.78 3.40 1.85
C TYR A 56 10.12 3.59 3.33
N GLY A 57 9.14 3.46 4.23
CA GLY A 57 9.37 3.61 5.67
C GLY A 57 10.41 2.64 6.22
N ARG A 58 10.42 1.39 5.74
CA ARG A 58 11.43 0.39 6.11
C ARG A 58 12.82 0.79 5.58
N GLU A 59 12.92 1.16 4.31
CA GLU A 59 14.17 1.61 3.68
C GLU A 59 14.75 2.80 4.45
N ARG A 60 13.92 3.79 4.77
CA ARG A 60 14.34 4.96 5.54
C ARG A 60 14.81 4.60 6.95
N TRP A 61 14.11 3.69 7.63
CA TRP A 61 14.50 3.20 8.95
C TRP A 61 15.89 2.53 8.92
N GLU A 62 16.15 1.69 7.91
CA GLU A 62 17.46 1.04 7.71
C GLU A 62 18.56 2.08 7.41
N GLU A 63 18.31 3.07 6.55
CA GLU A 63 19.24 4.17 6.23
C GLU A 63 19.61 4.99 7.46
N GLN A 64 18.68 5.15 8.42
CA GLN A 64 18.90 5.89 9.66
C GLN A 64 19.48 5.05 10.80
N GLY A 65 19.90 3.81 10.52
CA GLY A 65 20.50 2.93 11.52
C GLY A 65 19.52 2.41 12.58
N GLY A 66 18.22 2.35 12.23
CA GLY A 66 17.20 1.77 13.09
C GLY A 66 16.44 2.76 13.98
N GLU A 67 16.59 4.05 13.74
CA GLU A 67 15.85 5.09 14.47
C GLU A 67 15.22 6.09 13.50
N LEU A 68 13.96 6.47 13.77
CA LEU A 68 13.26 7.52 13.03
C LEU A 68 12.89 8.65 14.00
N VAL A 69 13.05 9.88 13.55
CA VAL A 69 12.61 11.06 14.29
C VAL A 69 11.29 11.60 13.70
N TYR A 70 10.63 12.48 14.46
CA TYR A 70 9.32 13.02 14.07
C TYR A 70 9.31 13.64 12.66
N ASP A 71 10.38 14.34 12.27
CA ASP A 71 10.49 15.02 10.98
C ASP A 71 10.64 14.03 9.79
N ASP A 72 11.16 12.82 10.04
CA ASP A 72 11.24 11.77 9.02
C ASP A 72 9.86 11.30 8.56
N MET A 73 8.87 11.32 9.45
CA MET A 73 7.56 10.71 9.19
C MET A 73 6.81 11.36 8.03
N LEU A 74 6.79 12.69 7.96
CA LEU A 74 6.17 13.38 6.84
C LEU A 74 6.95 13.13 5.54
N ALA A 75 8.29 13.15 5.60
CA ALA A 75 9.14 12.89 4.44
C ALA A 75 8.94 11.45 3.91
N ILE A 76 8.78 10.46 4.80
CA ILE A 76 8.46 9.07 4.41
C ILE A 76 7.14 9.01 3.62
N ALA A 77 6.08 9.62 4.14
CA ALA A 77 4.78 9.62 3.49
C ALA A 77 4.81 10.34 2.12
N GLN A 78 5.50 11.48 2.05
CA GLN A 78 5.66 12.23 0.79
C GLN A 78 6.46 11.44 -0.24
N THR A 79 7.55 10.79 0.16
CA THR A 79 8.37 9.97 -0.73
C THR A 79 7.60 8.74 -1.22
N GLN A 80 6.82 8.10 -0.35
CA GLN A 80 5.94 7.00 -0.76
C GLN A 80 4.98 7.44 -1.87
N VAL A 81 4.28 8.56 -1.68
CA VAL A 81 3.37 9.11 -2.69
C VAL A 81 4.10 9.47 -3.98
N GLN A 82 5.26 10.11 -3.89
CA GLN A 82 6.07 10.45 -5.06
C GLN A 82 6.49 9.20 -5.86
N ARG A 83 6.89 8.12 -5.17
CA ARG A 83 7.22 6.84 -5.82
C ARG A 83 6.01 6.24 -6.52
N GLU A 84 4.82 6.27 -5.89
CA GLU A 84 3.57 5.81 -6.51
C GLU A 84 3.19 6.63 -7.75
N GLU A 85 3.47 7.93 -7.76
CA GLU A 85 3.17 8.82 -8.88
C GLU A 85 4.19 8.73 -10.02
N SER A 86 5.42 8.36 -9.71
CA SER A 86 6.51 8.28 -10.70
C SER A 86 6.75 6.87 -11.25
N THR A 87 6.25 5.81 -10.60
CA THR A 87 6.48 4.44 -11.04
C THR A 87 5.65 4.10 -12.28
N PRO A 88 6.28 3.75 -13.42
CA PRO A 88 5.56 3.30 -14.60
C PRO A 88 4.84 1.99 -14.33
N ALA A 89 3.55 1.94 -14.66
CA ALA A 89 2.72 0.77 -14.43
C ALA A 89 1.74 0.53 -15.59
N VAL A 90 1.19 -0.68 -15.66
CA VAL A 90 0.24 -1.07 -16.69
C VAL A 90 -1.08 -1.42 -16.03
N ARG A 91 -2.11 -0.61 -16.27
CA ARG A 91 -3.47 -0.72 -15.72
C ARG A 91 -3.53 -0.61 -14.21
N TRP A 92 -2.72 -1.38 -13.49
CA TRP A 92 -2.65 -1.44 -12.04
C TRP A 92 -1.26 -1.04 -11.54
N LEU A 93 -1.17 -0.39 -10.40
CA LEU A 93 0.05 -0.24 -9.61
C LEU A 93 -0.22 -0.82 -8.22
N VAL A 94 0.58 -1.76 -7.80
CA VAL A 94 0.50 -2.33 -6.45
C VAL A 94 1.34 -1.49 -5.50
N CYS A 95 0.76 -1.04 -4.39
CA CYS A 95 1.44 -0.22 -3.39
C CYS A 95 1.55 -1.03 -2.09
N ASP A 96 2.79 -1.36 -1.70
CA ASP A 96 3.06 -1.97 -0.39
C ASP A 96 2.98 -0.87 0.66
N THR A 97 1.87 -0.85 1.38
CA THR A 97 1.43 0.19 2.32
C THR A 97 0.93 1.50 1.67
N SER A 98 0.71 2.50 2.51
CA SER A 98 0.27 3.84 2.15
C SER A 98 0.65 4.85 3.24
N PRO A 99 0.46 6.16 3.03
CA PRO A 99 0.62 7.17 4.08
C PRO A 99 -0.22 6.92 5.35
N LEU A 100 -1.27 6.11 5.27
CA LEU A 100 -2.04 5.68 6.44
C LEU A 100 -1.17 4.85 7.41
N THR A 101 -0.28 4.00 6.88
CA THR A 101 0.71 3.25 7.67
C THR A 101 1.67 4.20 8.39
N THR A 102 2.20 5.18 7.68
CA THR A 102 3.08 6.20 8.28
C THR A 102 2.35 6.98 9.38
N LEU A 103 1.07 7.30 9.17
CA LEU A 103 0.25 7.97 10.21
C LEU A 103 0.12 7.09 11.47
N PHE A 104 -0.12 5.78 11.32
CA PHE A 104 -0.18 4.86 12.46
C PHE A 104 1.11 4.88 13.28
N TYR A 105 2.26 4.72 12.62
CA TYR A 105 3.55 4.74 13.31
C TYR A 105 3.84 6.11 13.96
N THR A 106 3.50 7.21 13.28
CA THR A 106 3.70 8.56 13.82
C THR A 106 2.89 8.77 15.10
N LEU A 107 1.62 8.40 15.10
CA LEU A 107 0.77 8.51 16.28
C LEU A 107 1.24 7.59 17.41
N THR A 108 1.71 6.39 17.08
CA THR A 108 2.19 5.42 18.06
C THR A 108 3.51 5.86 18.72
N MET A 109 4.44 6.39 17.94
CA MET A 109 5.77 6.78 18.41
C MET A 109 5.78 8.15 19.08
N PHE A 110 5.01 9.10 18.58
CA PHE A 110 5.08 10.51 18.99
C PHE A 110 3.79 11.07 19.58
N GLY A 111 2.69 10.33 19.58
CA GLY A 111 1.39 10.75 20.09
C GLY A 111 0.68 11.87 19.30
N LYS A 112 1.30 12.34 18.22
CA LYS A 112 0.77 13.40 17.35
C LYS A 112 1.31 13.25 15.94
N ALA A 113 0.63 13.84 14.96
CA ALA A 113 1.08 13.89 13.57
C ALA A 113 0.84 15.28 12.97
N PRO A 114 1.62 15.72 11.97
CA PRO A 114 1.38 16.99 11.30
C PRO A 114 0.13 16.91 10.41
N ALA A 115 -0.58 18.05 10.25
CA ALA A 115 -1.80 18.12 9.43
C ALA A 115 -1.58 17.61 7.99
N ALA A 116 -0.42 17.86 7.42
CA ALA A 116 -0.05 17.39 6.08
C ALA A 116 -0.03 15.85 6.00
N LEU A 117 0.39 15.15 7.06
CA LEU A 117 0.38 13.68 7.07
C LEU A 117 -1.06 13.13 7.16
N TYR A 118 -1.94 13.77 7.93
CA TYR A 118 -3.36 13.41 7.93
C TYR A 118 -3.99 13.58 6.54
N ALA A 119 -3.64 14.65 5.81
CA ALA A 119 -4.11 14.86 4.44
C ALA A 119 -3.59 13.78 3.48
N LEU A 120 -2.30 13.43 3.54
CA LEU A 120 -1.73 12.35 2.74
C LEU A 120 -2.37 10.99 3.06
N ALA A 121 -2.68 10.72 4.34
CA ALA A 121 -3.32 9.48 4.76
C ALA A 121 -4.79 9.33 4.28
N GLN A 122 -5.37 10.37 3.68
CA GLN A 122 -6.67 10.31 2.99
C GLN A 122 -6.55 10.00 1.50
N ARG A 123 -5.32 9.70 1.00
CA ARG A 123 -5.08 9.35 -0.40
C ARG A 123 -6.01 8.23 -0.85
N HIS A 124 -6.64 8.44 -2.00
CA HIS A 124 -7.55 7.46 -2.60
C HIS A 124 -6.77 6.35 -3.31
N TYR A 125 -7.18 5.11 -3.08
CA TYR A 125 -6.77 3.91 -3.80
C TYR A 125 -8.01 3.26 -4.41
N GLN A 126 -7.88 2.71 -5.62
CA GLN A 126 -8.99 2.04 -6.32
C GLN A 126 -9.45 0.78 -5.57
N LEU A 127 -8.51 0.09 -4.94
CA LEU A 127 -8.77 -1.05 -4.08
C LEU A 127 -7.83 -1.01 -2.89
N VAL A 128 -8.38 -1.17 -1.70
CA VAL A 128 -7.62 -1.41 -0.47
C VAL A 128 -7.76 -2.89 -0.10
N VAL A 129 -6.63 -3.54 0.10
CA VAL A 129 -6.52 -4.95 0.49
C VAL A 129 -5.96 -5.01 1.89
N LEU A 130 -6.77 -5.44 2.86
CA LEU A 130 -6.33 -5.68 4.22
C LEU A 130 -5.90 -7.13 4.36
N CYS A 131 -4.58 -7.35 4.54
CA CYS A 131 -4.00 -8.66 4.76
C CYS A 131 -4.28 -9.12 6.19
N GLU A 132 -4.87 -10.31 6.33
CA GLU A 132 -5.13 -10.91 7.65
C GLU A 132 -3.82 -11.36 8.32
N ASP A 133 -3.86 -11.41 9.64
CA ASP A 133 -2.77 -11.87 10.52
C ASP A 133 -2.81 -13.39 10.76
N ASP A 134 -3.19 -14.15 9.73
CA ASP A 134 -3.34 -15.61 9.74
C ASP A 134 -2.02 -16.39 9.54
N PHE A 135 -0.90 -15.67 9.43
CA PHE A 135 0.45 -16.25 9.50
C PHE A 135 1.04 -16.14 10.91
N PRO A 136 1.87 -17.11 11.32
CA PRO A 136 2.65 -16.96 12.54
C PRO A 136 3.46 -15.66 12.52
N PHE A 137 3.50 -14.97 13.65
CA PHE A 137 4.36 -13.79 13.78
C PHE A 137 5.84 -14.22 13.67
N VAL A 138 6.57 -13.57 12.77
CA VAL A 138 8.00 -13.81 12.57
C VAL A 138 8.76 -12.54 12.93
N GLN A 139 9.60 -12.61 13.95
CA GLN A 139 10.50 -11.52 14.33
C GLN A 139 11.70 -11.49 13.37
N ASP A 140 11.94 -10.37 12.71
CA ASP A 140 13.08 -10.14 11.81
C ASP A 140 14.04 -9.05 12.31
N GLY A 141 13.88 -8.61 13.56
CA GLY A 141 14.68 -7.56 14.19
C GLY A 141 14.17 -6.14 13.92
N THR A 142 13.22 -5.97 13.01
CA THR A 142 12.62 -4.67 12.70
C THR A 142 11.20 -4.52 13.24
N ARG A 143 10.57 -5.64 13.62
CA ARG A 143 9.19 -5.72 14.09
C ARG A 143 9.10 -5.58 15.58
N GLN A 144 7.96 -5.08 16.06
CA GLN A 144 7.68 -4.95 17.49
C GLN A 144 7.34 -6.32 18.11
N ASP A 145 6.08 -6.62 18.31
CA ASP A 145 5.59 -7.88 18.85
C ASP A 145 4.18 -8.22 18.33
N GLU A 146 3.67 -9.36 18.76
CA GLU A 146 2.34 -9.83 18.40
C GLU A 146 1.23 -8.86 18.84
N THR A 147 1.36 -8.27 20.03
CA THR A 147 0.36 -7.31 20.56
C THR A 147 0.35 -6.04 19.72
N PHE A 148 1.51 -5.58 19.29
CA PHE A 148 1.63 -4.44 18.38
C PHE A 148 0.97 -4.75 17.04
N ARG A 149 1.21 -5.92 16.46
CA ARG A 149 0.56 -6.39 15.22
C ARG A 149 -0.95 -6.35 15.31
N GLN A 150 -1.52 -6.92 16.39
CA GLN A 150 -2.96 -6.96 16.62
C GLN A 150 -3.55 -5.54 16.77
N ARG A 151 -2.86 -4.66 17.52
CA ARG A 151 -3.27 -3.26 17.65
C ARG A 151 -3.25 -2.53 16.31
N GLN A 152 -2.23 -2.76 15.50
CA GLN A 152 -2.10 -2.17 14.17
C GLN A 152 -3.22 -2.67 13.25
N GLN A 153 -3.53 -3.96 13.27
CA GLN A 153 -4.61 -4.56 12.48
C GLN A 153 -5.97 -3.98 12.86
N ALA A 154 -6.26 -3.90 14.16
CA ALA A 154 -7.50 -3.32 14.67
C ALA A 154 -7.64 -1.84 14.26
N TRP A 155 -6.55 -1.08 14.35
CA TRP A 155 -6.53 0.33 13.97
C TRP A 155 -6.82 0.53 12.47
N TYR A 156 -6.23 -0.29 11.58
CA TYR A 156 -6.57 -0.20 10.15
C TYR A 156 -8.05 -0.48 9.90
N LEU A 157 -8.59 -1.52 10.53
CA LEU A 157 -10.01 -1.87 10.38
C LEU A 157 -10.93 -0.71 10.83
N GLU A 158 -10.63 -0.09 11.98
CA GLU A 158 -11.32 1.08 12.48
C GLU A 158 -11.22 2.24 11.49
N GLN A 159 -10.01 2.62 11.07
CA GLN A 159 -9.80 3.75 10.17
C GLN A 159 -10.48 3.59 8.81
N LEU A 160 -10.43 2.40 8.22
CA LEU A 160 -11.09 2.13 6.94
C LEU A 160 -12.61 2.20 7.09
N THR A 161 -13.15 1.68 8.19
CA THR A 161 -14.59 1.70 8.49
C THR A 161 -15.10 3.11 8.76
N GLU A 162 -14.44 3.87 9.63
CA GLU A 162 -14.83 5.24 9.97
C GLU A 162 -14.79 6.19 8.77
N ARG A 163 -13.82 5.99 7.88
CA ARG A 163 -13.67 6.81 6.66
C ARG A 163 -14.57 6.35 5.51
N GLY A 164 -15.29 5.24 5.68
CA GLY A 164 -16.11 4.68 4.61
C GLY A 164 -15.30 4.23 3.39
N VAL A 165 -14.04 3.85 3.58
CA VAL A 165 -13.17 3.37 2.49
C VAL A 165 -13.51 1.92 2.18
N PRO A 166 -13.94 1.58 0.95
CA PRO A 166 -14.16 0.19 0.56
C PRO A 166 -12.86 -0.59 0.60
N PHE A 167 -12.87 -1.76 1.21
CA PHE A 167 -11.72 -2.67 1.26
C PHE A 167 -12.16 -4.13 1.22
N ILE A 168 -11.23 -4.99 0.86
CA ILE A 168 -11.38 -6.44 0.99
C ILE A 168 -10.39 -6.97 2.03
N ARG A 169 -10.75 -8.04 2.70
CA ARG A 169 -9.87 -8.80 3.59
C ARG A 169 -9.38 -10.03 2.84
N VAL A 170 -8.08 -10.33 2.91
CA VAL A 170 -7.49 -11.48 2.25
C VAL A 170 -6.74 -12.36 3.25
N SER A 171 -6.90 -13.68 3.12
CA SER A 171 -6.33 -14.68 4.02
C SER A 171 -5.83 -15.91 3.26
N GLY A 172 -5.09 -16.77 3.93
CA GLY A 172 -4.52 -17.97 3.36
C GLY A 172 -3.16 -17.74 2.70
N SER A 173 -2.74 -18.67 1.87
CA SER A 173 -1.49 -18.62 1.12
C SER A 173 -1.42 -17.41 0.16
N VAL A 174 -0.22 -17.08 -0.30
CA VAL A 174 -0.03 -16.01 -1.30
C VAL A 174 -0.88 -16.25 -2.55
N ALA A 175 -0.95 -17.50 -3.03
CA ALA A 175 -1.75 -17.84 -4.20
C ALA A 175 -3.26 -17.64 -3.98
N GLU A 176 -3.78 -18.02 -2.81
CA GLU A 176 -5.18 -17.78 -2.44
C GLU A 176 -5.49 -16.29 -2.32
N ARG A 177 -4.62 -15.52 -1.69
CA ARG A 177 -4.76 -14.05 -1.58
C ARG A 177 -4.75 -13.37 -2.95
N ILE A 178 -3.87 -13.78 -3.87
CA ILE A 178 -3.87 -13.29 -5.25
C ILE A 178 -5.20 -13.61 -5.94
N ALA A 179 -5.71 -14.84 -5.79
CA ALA A 179 -6.98 -15.24 -6.37
C ALA A 179 -8.15 -14.38 -5.85
N GLN A 180 -8.17 -14.09 -4.53
CA GLN A 180 -9.18 -13.22 -3.92
C GLN A 180 -9.13 -11.79 -4.49
N VAL A 181 -7.94 -11.22 -4.64
CA VAL A 181 -7.77 -9.88 -5.23
C VAL A 181 -8.21 -9.88 -6.70
N ARG A 182 -7.76 -10.86 -7.51
CA ARG A 182 -8.12 -10.96 -8.92
C ARG A 182 -9.62 -11.12 -9.14
N ALA A 183 -10.31 -11.87 -8.30
CA ALA A 183 -11.75 -12.03 -8.36
C ALA A 183 -12.49 -10.67 -8.24
N VAL A 184 -12.02 -9.78 -7.37
CA VAL A 184 -12.58 -8.43 -7.21
C VAL A 184 -12.22 -7.53 -8.39
N LEU A 185 -11.02 -7.67 -8.95
CA LEU A 185 -10.57 -6.89 -10.12
C LEU A 185 -11.21 -7.36 -11.44
N GLY A 186 -11.82 -8.54 -11.45
CA GLY A 186 -12.45 -9.12 -12.65
C GLY A 186 -11.43 -9.62 -13.69
N CYS A 187 -10.29 -10.15 -13.25
CA CYS A 187 -9.20 -10.63 -14.12
C CYS A 187 -8.57 -11.94 -13.63
#